data_e5e739e8e862e2d25247efcb8181befb
#
_entry.id   e5e739e8e862e2d25247efcb8181befb
#
_cell.length_a   1.000
_cell.length_b   1.000
_cell.length_c   1.000
_cell.angle_alpha   90.00
_cell.angle_beta   90.00
_cell.angle_gamma   90.00
#
_symmetry.space_group_name_H-M   'P 1'
#
loop_
_entity.id
_entity.type
_entity.pdbx_description
1 polymer ?
#
loop_
_entity_poly.entity_id
_entity_poly.type
_entity_poly.pdbx_seq_one_letter_code
_entity_poly.pdbx_strand_id
1 'polypeptide(L)'
;MRPLIICRGPIRKEAMDVFEEMGIEHYGILLSEKDSIVYQNALAPELRQFTDPKRVHRVPDYTGVDKEERNVRIQQIISIARENNYNSIFTGYGFMAEDETMVAAMEEAGLNFIGPCSKTVHDAGLKDEAKRTALKVGVSVTPGIDNATAITLVKKYPDEKALLALVKKEGLDSVDGAFNKELFDSAETAVEKADFVLAAGYKK
;
A
#
# COMPACT_ATOMS: atom_id res chain seq x y z
N MET A 1 8.92 22.73 3.32
CA MET A 1 8.36 21.50 2.73
C MET A 1 8.12 21.77 1.25
N ARG A 2 8.35 20.79 0.37
CA ARG A 2 8.11 20.87 -1.08
C ARG A 2 7.39 19.59 -1.52
N PRO A 3 6.06 19.52 -1.38
CA PRO A 3 5.31 18.30 -1.61
C PRO A 3 5.01 18.04 -3.09
N LEU A 4 4.99 16.74 -3.46
CA LEU A 4 4.38 16.23 -4.68
C LEU A 4 3.02 15.64 -4.32
N ILE A 5 1.96 16.16 -4.91
CA ILE A 5 0.57 15.76 -4.66
C ILE A 5 0.19 14.61 -5.61
N ILE A 6 -0.21 13.48 -5.06
CA ILE A 6 -0.63 12.27 -5.80
C ILE A 6 -2.06 11.92 -5.41
N CYS A 7 -3.01 12.72 -5.83
CA CYS A 7 -4.42 12.44 -5.55
C CYS A 7 -5.36 13.08 -6.58
N ARG A 8 -6.63 12.70 -6.50
CA ARG A 8 -7.66 13.11 -7.46
C ARG A 8 -8.47 14.31 -6.98
N GLY A 9 -9.01 15.04 -7.96
CA GLY A 9 -10.14 15.96 -7.85
C GLY A 9 -10.21 16.79 -6.57
N PRO A 10 -11.26 16.64 -5.78
CA PRO A 10 -11.47 17.48 -4.59
C PRO A 10 -10.34 17.44 -3.58
N ILE A 11 -9.72 16.28 -3.36
CA ILE A 11 -8.62 16.14 -2.40
C ILE A 11 -7.37 16.86 -2.90
N ARG A 12 -7.10 16.83 -4.19
CA ARG A 12 -6.01 17.61 -4.78
C ARG A 12 -6.24 19.09 -4.60
N LYS A 13 -7.47 19.56 -4.90
CA LYS A 13 -7.86 20.95 -4.70
C LYS A 13 -7.65 21.38 -3.25
N GLU A 14 -8.17 20.61 -2.30
CA GLU A 14 -8.02 20.88 -0.87
C GLU A 14 -6.55 20.94 -0.44
N ALA A 15 -5.74 19.97 -0.90
CA ALA A 15 -4.32 19.97 -0.60
C ALA A 15 -3.61 21.22 -1.12
N MET A 16 -3.95 21.67 -2.33
CA MET A 16 -3.39 22.91 -2.90
C MET A 16 -3.77 24.12 -2.06
N ASP A 17 -5.05 24.26 -1.71
CA ASP A 17 -5.55 25.38 -0.92
C ASP A 17 -4.87 25.42 0.47
N VAL A 18 -4.80 24.26 1.15
CA VAL A 18 -4.13 24.17 2.46
C VAL A 18 -2.63 24.48 2.35
N PHE A 19 -1.94 24.02 1.31
CA PHE A 19 -0.53 24.33 1.13
C PHE A 19 -0.30 25.82 0.87
N GLU A 20 -1.17 26.47 0.11
CA GLU A 20 -1.14 27.92 -0.12
C GLU A 20 -1.40 28.68 1.19
N GLU A 21 -2.40 28.30 1.97
CA GLU A 21 -2.68 28.87 3.30
C GLU A 21 -1.50 28.71 4.28
N MET A 22 -0.76 27.60 4.17
CA MET A 22 0.46 27.35 4.95
C MET A 22 1.70 28.10 4.44
N GLY A 23 1.60 28.84 3.35
CA GLY A 23 2.73 29.50 2.70
C GLY A 23 3.70 28.54 2.00
N ILE A 24 3.23 27.36 1.60
CA ILE A 24 4.02 26.39 0.83
C ILE A 24 3.84 26.70 -0.66
N GLU A 25 4.72 27.52 -1.19
CA GLU A 25 4.65 27.97 -2.58
C GLU A 25 5.18 26.96 -3.60
N HIS A 26 6.09 26.08 -3.17
CA HIS A 26 6.73 25.09 -4.06
C HIS A 26 6.15 23.70 -3.82
N TYR A 27 5.16 23.35 -4.61
CA TYR A 27 4.60 21.99 -4.69
C TYR A 27 4.36 21.61 -6.16
N GLY A 28 4.23 20.31 -6.43
CA GLY A 28 3.91 19.76 -7.74
C GLY A 28 2.72 18.83 -7.69
N ILE A 29 2.22 18.51 -8.85
CA ILE A 29 1.06 17.63 -9.06
C ILE A 29 1.49 16.44 -9.92
N LEU A 30 1.16 15.23 -9.50
CA LEU A 30 1.25 14.04 -10.32
C LEU A 30 -0.15 13.69 -10.85
N LEU A 31 -0.28 13.59 -12.16
CA LEU A 31 -1.50 13.18 -12.85
C LEU A 31 -1.33 11.80 -13.46
N SER A 32 -2.32 10.96 -13.28
CA SER A 32 -2.46 9.74 -14.05
C SER A 32 -3.04 10.06 -15.44
N GLU A 33 -2.52 9.45 -16.48
CA GLU A 33 -3.07 9.59 -17.83
C GLU A 33 -4.52 9.07 -17.90
N LYS A 34 -4.84 8.04 -17.14
CA LYS A 34 -6.20 7.49 -17.04
C LYS A 34 -7.21 8.46 -16.41
N ASP A 35 -6.70 9.38 -15.56
CA ASP A 35 -7.53 10.36 -14.84
C ASP A 35 -7.44 11.75 -15.44
N SER A 36 -6.59 11.94 -16.45
CA SER A 36 -6.48 13.22 -17.16
C SER A 36 -7.69 13.38 -18.06
N ILE A 37 -8.49 14.39 -17.78
CA ILE A 37 -9.59 14.77 -18.68
C ILE A 37 -8.98 15.33 -19.96
N VAL A 38 -9.23 14.68 -21.08
CA VAL A 38 -8.64 14.99 -22.39
C VAL A 38 -9.31 16.21 -23.05
N TYR A 39 -10.42 16.69 -22.51
CA TYR A 39 -11.14 17.83 -23.08
C TYR A 39 -10.53 19.14 -22.58
N GLN A 40 -10.03 19.97 -23.50
CA GLN A 40 -9.42 21.28 -23.19
C GLN A 40 -10.28 22.18 -22.32
N ASN A 41 -11.59 22.10 -22.44
CA ASN A 41 -12.55 22.93 -21.71
C ASN A 41 -13.10 22.25 -20.43
N ALA A 42 -12.63 21.06 -20.09
CA ALA A 42 -13.14 20.29 -18.97
C ALA A 42 -12.05 19.93 -17.95
N LEU A 43 -10.97 20.71 -17.90
CA LEU A 43 -9.97 20.58 -16.82
C LEU A 43 -10.63 20.91 -15.49
N ALA A 44 -10.28 20.11 -14.47
CA ALA A 44 -10.68 20.40 -13.11
C ALA A 44 -10.28 21.81 -12.69
N PRO A 45 -11.09 22.50 -11.89
CA PRO A 45 -10.85 23.91 -11.53
C PRO A 45 -9.43 24.17 -11.00
N GLU A 46 -8.93 23.30 -10.16
CA GLU A 46 -7.60 23.40 -9.58
C GLU A 46 -6.49 23.33 -10.64
N LEU A 47 -6.66 22.54 -11.68
CA LEU A 47 -5.69 22.44 -12.79
C LEU A 47 -5.70 23.69 -13.68
N ARG A 48 -6.83 24.41 -13.73
CA ARG A 48 -6.92 25.70 -14.45
C ARG A 48 -6.25 26.83 -13.69
N GLN A 49 -6.23 26.76 -12.36
CA GLN A 49 -5.59 27.73 -11.49
C GLN A 49 -4.07 27.51 -11.39
N PHE A 50 -3.62 26.26 -11.58
CA PHE A 50 -2.22 25.89 -11.49
C PHE A 50 -1.47 26.30 -12.77
N THR A 51 -0.77 27.42 -12.70
CA THR A 51 -0.24 28.11 -13.90
C THR A 51 1.12 27.61 -14.39
N ASP A 52 1.87 26.87 -13.57
CA ASP A 52 3.20 26.38 -13.95
C ASP A 52 3.14 24.92 -14.48
N PRO A 53 3.17 24.73 -15.81
CA PRO A 53 3.09 23.39 -16.39
C PRO A 53 4.29 22.52 -16.07
N LYS A 54 5.43 23.07 -15.67
CA LYS A 54 6.64 22.32 -15.29
C LYS A 54 6.47 21.56 -13.99
N ARG A 55 5.50 21.96 -13.18
CA ARG A 55 5.17 21.31 -11.89
C ARG A 55 4.01 20.31 -12.01
N VAL A 56 3.56 20.03 -13.23
CA VAL A 56 2.55 19.02 -13.53
C VAL A 56 3.21 17.83 -14.20
N HIS A 57 3.37 16.75 -13.48
CA HIS A 57 4.00 15.52 -13.93
C HIS A 57 2.94 14.48 -14.32
N ARG A 58 3.29 13.55 -15.20
CA ARG A 58 2.34 12.54 -15.68
C ARG A 58 2.91 11.14 -15.54
N VAL A 59 2.02 10.21 -15.18
CA VAL A 59 2.29 8.77 -15.14
C VAL A 59 1.13 8.03 -15.82
N PRO A 60 1.32 6.82 -16.38
CA PRO A 60 0.24 6.07 -17.01
C PRO A 60 -0.94 5.80 -16.07
N ASP A 61 -0.63 5.47 -14.82
CA ASP A 61 -1.58 5.28 -13.72
C ASP A 61 -0.85 5.45 -12.39
N TYR A 62 -1.59 5.40 -11.24
CA TYR A 62 -0.97 5.60 -9.93
C TYR A 62 -0.45 4.32 -9.28
N THR A 63 -0.94 3.14 -9.67
CA THR A 63 -0.74 1.90 -8.88
C THR A 63 -0.08 0.76 -9.64
N GLY A 64 -0.07 0.79 -10.99
CA GLY A 64 0.23 -0.38 -11.79
C GLY A 64 -0.90 -1.44 -11.74
N VAL A 65 -0.83 -2.45 -12.60
CA VAL A 65 -1.80 -3.55 -12.65
C VAL A 65 -1.38 -4.75 -11.81
N ASP A 66 -0.09 -4.86 -11.50
CA ASP A 66 0.49 -5.92 -10.66
C ASP A 66 1.60 -5.38 -9.76
N LYS A 67 2.29 -6.28 -9.04
CA LYS A 67 3.35 -5.90 -8.10
C LYS A 67 4.59 -5.33 -8.81
N GLU A 68 4.93 -5.83 -9.98
CA GLU A 68 6.10 -5.39 -10.75
C GLU A 68 5.87 -3.98 -11.29
N GLU A 69 4.74 -3.74 -11.94
CA GLU A 69 4.36 -2.40 -12.40
C GLU A 69 4.20 -1.41 -11.23
N ARG A 70 3.68 -1.88 -10.08
CA ARG A 70 3.63 -1.06 -8.87
C ARG A 70 5.01 -0.60 -8.43
N ASN A 71 5.98 -1.51 -8.37
CA ASN A 71 7.35 -1.15 -8.00
C ASN A 71 7.97 -0.18 -9.00
N VAL A 72 7.76 -0.40 -10.30
CA VAL A 72 8.20 0.54 -11.34
C VAL A 72 7.56 1.92 -11.13
N ARG A 73 6.28 1.97 -10.80
CA ARG A 73 5.57 3.22 -10.54
C ARG A 73 6.11 3.95 -9.31
N ILE A 74 6.38 3.23 -8.22
CA ILE A 74 7.01 3.79 -7.01
C ILE A 74 8.35 4.42 -7.35
N GLN A 75 9.21 3.72 -8.10
CA GLN A 75 10.51 4.26 -8.51
C GLN A 75 10.38 5.48 -9.43
N GLN A 76 9.39 5.50 -10.33
CA GLN A 76 9.10 6.65 -11.17
C GLN A 76 8.67 7.87 -10.33
N ILE A 77 7.84 7.68 -9.33
CA ILE A 77 7.43 8.75 -8.40
C ILE A 77 8.65 9.30 -7.65
N ILE A 78 9.52 8.43 -7.14
CA ILE A 78 10.75 8.83 -6.45
C ILE A 78 11.66 9.64 -7.39
N SER A 79 11.84 9.21 -8.64
CA SER A 79 12.64 9.92 -9.64
C SER A 79 12.07 11.31 -9.91
N ILE A 80 10.77 11.41 -10.17
CA ILE A 80 10.08 12.69 -10.37
C ILE A 80 10.30 13.62 -9.17
N ALA A 81 10.15 13.09 -7.95
CA ALA A 81 10.35 13.89 -6.74
C ALA A 81 11.78 14.44 -6.63
N ARG A 82 12.79 13.60 -6.86
CA ARG A 82 14.20 13.98 -6.77
C ARG A 82 14.61 14.97 -7.86
N GLU A 83 14.24 14.71 -9.12
CA GLU A 83 14.57 15.54 -10.28
C GLU A 83 13.97 16.96 -10.17
N ASN A 84 12.84 17.09 -9.49
CA ASN A 84 12.12 18.35 -9.34
C ASN A 84 12.23 18.96 -7.92
N ASN A 85 13.16 18.45 -7.10
CA ASN A 85 13.41 18.93 -5.74
C ASN A 85 12.20 18.87 -4.80
N TYR A 86 11.27 17.95 -5.01
CA TYR A 86 10.25 17.65 -3.99
C TYR A 86 10.87 16.81 -2.89
N ASN A 87 10.55 17.12 -1.65
CA ASN A 87 11.06 16.40 -0.48
C ASN A 87 9.96 15.75 0.37
N SER A 88 8.73 15.81 -0.12
CA SER A 88 7.56 15.25 0.57
C SER A 88 6.57 14.70 -0.45
N ILE A 89 5.84 13.68 -0.07
CA ILE A 89 4.80 13.05 -0.90
C ILE A 89 3.47 13.11 -0.15
N PHE A 90 2.43 13.61 -0.81
CA PHE A 90 1.06 13.65 -0.30
C PHE A 90 0.14 12.85 -1.22
N THR A 91 -0.40 11.75 -0.72
CA THR A 91 -1.29 10.86 -1.47
C THR A 91 -2.77 11.07 -1.20
N GLY A 92 -3.11 11.86 -0.18
CA GLY A 92 -4.48 12.03 0.27
C GLY A 92 -5.07 10.71 0.80
N TYR A 93 -6.15 10.24 0.18
CA TYR A 93 -6.74 8.94 0.47
C TYR A 93 -6.88 8.11 -0.82
N GLY A 94 -6.97 6.81 -0.65
CA GLY A 94 -7.08 5.86 -1.78
C GLY A 94 -5.76 5.65 -2.51
N PHE A 95 -5.81 5.00 -3.67
CA PHE A 95 -4.62 4.59 -4.44
C PHE A 95 -3.58 3.87 -3.58
N MET A 96 -2.37 4.44 -3.50
CA MET A 96 -1.26 3.93 -2.70
C MET A 96 -1.11 4.62 -1.33
N ALA A 97 -2.13 5.35 -0.86
CA ALA A 97 -2.08 6.03 0.45
C ALA A 97 -1.93 5.05 1.62
N GLU A 98 -2.44 3.83 1.47
CA GLU A 98 -2.38 2.74 2.44
C GLU A 98 -1.43 1.60 1.99
N ASP A 99 -0.54 1.89 1.04
CA ASP A 99 0.41 0.91 0.52
C ASP A 99 1.73 0.97 1.30
N GLU A 100 1.94 -0.01 2.19
CA GLU A 100 3.16 -0.13 2.98
C GLU A 100 4.42 -0.10 2.12
N THR A 101 4.42 -0.79 0.97
CA THR A 101 5.58 -0.87 0.07
C THR A 101 5.96 0.52 -0.47
N MET A 102 4.96 1.32 -0.82
CA MET A 102 5.19 2.69 -1.26
C MET A 102 5.75 3.55 -0.13
N VAL A 103 5.13 3.50 1.05
CA VAL A 103 5.57 4.34 2.19
C VAL A 103 6.99 3.98 2.60
N ALA A 104 7.32 2.69 2.71
CA ALA A 104 8.68 2.23 3.01
C ALA A 104 9.70 2.71 1.96
N ALA A 105 9.36 2.60 0.67
CA ALA A 105 10.24 3.08 -0.40
C ALA A 105 10.46 4.61 -0.37
N MET A 106 9.44 5.39 0.04
CA MET A 106 9.60 6.84 0.23
C MET A 106 10.53 7.14 1.41
N GLU A 107 10.36 6.44 2.53
CA GLU A 107 11.23 6.56 3.72
C GLU A 107 12.69 6.22 3.38
N GLU A 108 12.94 5.11 2.68
CA GLU A 108 14.27 4.71 2.21
C GLU A 108 14.88 5.71 1.24
N ALA A 109 14.07 6.34 0.41
CA ALA A 109 14.49 7.39 -0.52
C ALA A 109 14.80 8.73 0.16
N GLY A 110 14.54 8.86 1.47
CA GLY A 110 14.69 10.11 2.23
C GLY A 110 13.60 11.15 1.93
N LEU A 111 12.45 10.71 1.41
CA LEU A 111 11.28 11.54 1.16
C LEU A 111 10.32 11.46 2.36
N ASN A 112 9.78 12.61 2.78
CA ASN A 112 8.78 12.64 3.83
C ASN A 112 7.42 12.22 3.26
N PHE A 113 6.88 11.11 3.72
CA PHE A 113 5.50 10.76 3.44
C PHE A 113 4.57 11.57 4.37
N ILE A 114 3.66 12.35 3.79
CA ILE A 114 2.67 13.13 4.57
C ILE A 114 1.52 12.19 4.92
N GLY A 115 1.69 11.45 5.99
CA GLY A 115 0.81 10.39 6.46
C GLY A 115 1.49 9.53 7.52
N PRO A 116 0.92 8.36 7.85
CA PRO A 116 1.54 7.42 8.80
C PRO A 116 2.81 6.80 8.23
N CYS A 117 3.75 6.43 9.09
CA CYS A 117 4.95 5.68 8.67
C CYS A 117 4.60 4.27 8.18
N SER A 118 5.52 3.64 7.44
CA SER A 118 5.33 2.30 6.85
C SER A 118 4.90 1.26 7.88
N LYS A 119 5.53 1.27 9.07
CA LYS A 119 5.13 0.39 10.17
C LYS A 119 3.68 0.59 10.60
N THR A 120 3.21 1.83 10.70
CA THR A 120 1.82 2.12 11.07
C THR A 120 0.85 1.70 9.97
N VAL A 121 1.23 1.91 8.70
CA VAL A 121 0.44 1.43 7.54
C VAL A 121 0.31 -0.08 7.58
N HIS A 122 1.39 -0.82 7.86
CA HIS A 122 1.36 -2.26 8.05
C HIS A 122 0.41 -2.68 9.19
N ASP A 123 0.66 -2.16 10.40
CA ASP A 123 -0.04 -2.56 11.62
C ASP A 123 -1.55 -2.22 11.58
N ALA A 124 -1.93 -1.18 10.85
CA ALA A 124 -3.33 -0.73 10.74
C ALA A 124 -4.02 -1.16 9.44
N GLY A 125 -3.26 -1.46 8.38
CA GLY A 125 -3.80 -1.75 7.06
C GLY A 125 -4.40 -3.15 6.94
N LEU A 126 -3.84 -4.14 7.63
CA LEU A 126 -4.37 -5.49 7.68
C LEU A 126 -5.43 -5.57 8.80
N LYS A 127 -6.65 -5.98 8.47
CA LYS A 127 -7.79 -5.98 9.40
C LYS A 127 -7.54 -6.80 10.68
N ASP A 128 -6.84 -7.91 10.56
CA ASP A 128 -6.46 -8.77 11.68
C ASP A 128 -5.33 -8.17 12.52
N GLU A 129 -4.32 -7.55 11.90
CA GLU A 129 -3.26 -6.84 12.62
C GLU A 129 -3.80 -5.59 13.33
N ALA A 130 -4.65 -4.81 12.67
CA ALA A 130 -5.32 -3.66 13.27
C ALA A 130 -6.11 -4.06 14.52
N LYS A 131 -6.82 -5.19 14.44
CA LYS A 131 -7.59 -5.73 15.57
C LYS A 131 -6.67 -6.18 16.72
N ARG A 132 -5.58 -6.91 16.39
CA ARG A 132 -4.57 -7.31 17.39
C ARG A 132 -3.91 -6.11 18.07
N THR A 133 -3.58 -5.09 17.28
CA THR A 133 -2.99 -3.84 17.78
C THR A 133 -3.95 -3.10 18.69
N ALA A 134 -5.23 -2.98 18.30
CA ALA A 134 -6.25 -2.36 19.13
C ALA A 134 -6.41 -3.08 20.49
N LEU A 135 -6.46 -4.40 20.48
CA LEU A 135 -6.55 -5.20 21.72
C LEU A 135 -5.32 -5.02 22.62
N LYS A 136 -4.10 -4.97 22.03
CA LYS A 136 -2.85 -4.74 22.81
C LYS A 136 -2.84 -3.41 23.55
N VAL A 137 -3.48 -2.38 23.00
CA VAL A 137 -3.57 -1.04 23.62
C VAL A 137 -4.86 -0.84 24.41
N GLY A 138 -5.64 -1.89 24.63
CA GLY A 138 -6.87 -1.84 25.44
C GLY A 138 -8.08 -1.22 24.76
N VAL A 139 -8.05 -1.07 23.43
CA VAL A 139 -9.19 -0.59 22.66
C VAL A 139 -10.12 -1.76 22.35
N SER A 140 -11.41 -1.60 22.64
CA SER A 140 -12.42 -2.61 22.32
C SER A 140 -12.60 -2.75 20.80
N VAL A 141 -12.77 -4.00 20.36
CA VAL A 141 -12.97 -4.33 18.95
C VAL A 141 -14.29 -5.05 18.75
N THR A 142 -14.83 -4.97 17.57
CA THR A 142 -16.02 -5.73 17.20
C THR A 142 -15.78 -7.23 17.36
N PRO A 143 -16.65 -7.98 18.02
CA PRO A 143 -16.56 -9.43 18.10
C PRO A 143 -16.47 -10.05 16.69
N GLY A 144 -15.61 -11.04 16.54
CA GLY A 144 -15.41 -11.71 15.26
C GLY A 144 -14.47 -12.89 15.41
N ILE A 145 -14.39 -13.69 14.36
CA ILE A 145 -13.46 -14.82 14.26
C ILE A 145 -12.26 -14.34 13.44
N ASP A 146 -11.10 -14.28 14.10
CA ASP A 146 -9.83 -14.03 13.41
C ASP A 146 -9.37 -15.32 12.73
N ASN A 147 -8.62 -15.17 11.65
CA ASN A 147 -8.04 -16.30 10.91
C ASN A 147 -9.08 -17.34 10.42
N ALA A 148 -10.29 -16.88 10.04
CA ALA A 148 -11.39 -17.78 9.63
C ALA A 148 -10.97 -18.74 8.50
N THR A 149 -10.10 -18.29 7.58
CA THR A 149 -9.58 -19.13 6.48
C THR A 149 -8.64 -20.21 7.00
N ALA A 150 -7.72 -19.87 7.92
CA ALA A 150 -6.83 -20.83 8.55
C ALA A 150 -7.59 -21.83 9.41
N ILE A 151 -8.56 -21.37 10.20
CA ILE A 151 -9.46 -22.27 10.97
C ILE A 151 -10.19 -23.24 10.04
N THR A 152 -10.66 -22.77 8.88
CA THR A 152 -11.32 -23.62 7.90
C THR A 152 -10.35 -24.63 7.29
N LEU A 153 -9.10 -24.22 7.05
CA LEU A 153 -8.05 -25.09 6.55
C LEU A 153 -7.71 -26.18 7.57
N VAL A 154 -7.56 -25.82 8.85
CA VAL A 154 -7.32 -26.79 9.95
C VAL A 154 -8.47 -27.76 10.09
N LYS A 155 -9.73 -27.35 9.94
CA LYS A 155 -10.87 -28.29 9.95
C LYS A 155 -10.77 -29.34 8.84
N LYS A 156 -10.21 -28.98 7.71
CA LYS A 156 -10.03 -29.89 6.55
C LYS A 156 -8.74 -30.71 6.63
N TYR A 157 -7.70 -30.14 7.22
CA TYR A 157 -6.36 -30.73 7.39
C TYR A 157 -5.94 -30.59 8.85
N PRO A 158 -6.41 -31.49 9.75
CA PRO A 158 -6.40 -31.27 11.18
C PRO A 158 -5.03 -31.44 11.85
N ASP A 159 -4.07 -31.99 11.17
CA ASP A 159 -2.73 -32.22 11.70
C ASP A 159 -1.63 -31.67 10.78
N GLU A 160 -0.45 -31.50 11.35
CA GLU A 160 0.74 -30.98 10.67
C GLU A 160 1.10 -31.81 9.43
N LYS A 161 0.97 -33.14 9.52
CA LYS A 161 1.28 -34.05 8.42
C LYS A 161 0.34 -33.82 7.24
N ALA A 162 -0.94 -33.58 7.50
CA ALA A 162 -1.93 -33.26 6.48
C ALA A 162 -1.64 -31.91 5.82
N LEU A 163 -1.25 -30.88 6.60
CA LEU A 163 -0.85 -29.57 6.07
C LEU A 163 0.41 -29.67 5.20
N LEU A 164 1.44 -30.40 5.65
CA LEU A 164 2.65 -30.63 4.86
C LEU A 164 2.39 -31.44 3.58
N ALA A 165 1.48 -32.42 3.64
CA ALA A 165 1.06 -33.15 2.45
C ALA A 165 0.35 -32.24 1.44
N LEU A 166 -0.44 -31.28 1.93
CA LEU A 166 -1.07 -30.24 1.10
C LEU A 166 -0.01 -29.34 0.45
N VAL A 167 0.97 -28.86 1.21
CA VAL A 167 2.09 -28.03 0.71
C VAL A 167 2.80 -28.70 -0.46
N LYS A 168 3.14 -30.01 -0.32
CA LYS A 168 3.77 -30.81 -1.37
C LYS A 168 2.85 -31.00 -2.57
N LYS A 169 1.58 -31.34 -2.33
CA LYS A 169 0.59 -31.55 -3.39
C LYS A 169 0.40 -30.33 -4.27
N GLU A 170 0.39 -29.16 -3.66
CA GLU A 170 0.18 -27.88 -4.35
C GLU A 170 1.51 -27.23 -4.83
N GLY A 171 2.67 -27.89 -4.60
CA GLY A 171 3.99 -27.43 -5.03
C GLY A 171 4.46 -26.14 -4.35
N LEU A 172 3.92 -25.83 -3.16
CA LEU A 172 4.24 -24.58 -2.44
C LEU A 172 5.65 -24.58 -1.85
N ASP A 173 6.28 -25.76 -1.72
CA ASP A 173 7.66 -25.98 -1.26
C ASP A 173 8.68 -26.12 -2.41
N SER A 174 8.28 -25.81 -3.64
CA SER A 174 9.18 -25.81 -4.80
C SER A 174 10.20 -24.68 -4.72
N VAL A 175 11.22 -24.69 -5.59
CA VAL A 175 12.30 -23.67 -5.64
C VAL A 175 11.74 -22.26 -5.81
N ASP A 176 10.60 -22.11 -6.50
CA ASP A 176 9.89 -20.84 -6.68
C ASP A 176 8.72 -20.67 -5.69
N GLY A 177 8.57 -21.61 -4.74
CA GLY A 177 7.47 -21.60 -3.76
C GLY A 177 7.76 -20.68 -2.58
N ALA A 178 6.70 -20.04 -2.08
CA ALA A 178 6.81 -19.10 -0.95
C ALA A 178 6.68 -19.77 0.43
N PHE A 179 6.65 -21.10 0.51
CA PHE A 179 6.49 -21.80 1.78
C PHE A 179 7.77 -21.78 2.62
N ASN A 180 7.70 -21.14 3.78
CA ASN A 180 8.80 -21.10 4.72
C ASN A 180 8.62 -22.18 5.80
N LYS A 181 9.42 -23.25 5.68
CA LYS A 181 9.35 -24.40 6.59
C LYS A 181 9.82 -24.06 8.01
N GLU A 182 10.82 -23.18 8.19
CA GLU A 182 11.33 -22.81 9.50
C GLU A 182 10.26 -22.07 10.32
N LEU A 183 9.56 -21.12 9.70
CA LEU A 183 8.44 -20.42 10.32
C LEU A 183 7.27 -21.38 10.62
N PHE A 184 6.96 -22.27 9.69
CA PHE A 184 5.94 -23.29 9.91
C PHE A 184 6.27 -24.18 11.12
N ASP A 185 7.51 -24.66 11.22
CA ASP A 185 7.96 -25.52 12.32
C ASP A 185 8.00 -24.78 13.66
N SER A 186 8.24 -23.47 13.66
CA SER A 186 8.25 -22.63 14.86
C SER A 186 6.84 -22.25 15.38
N ALA A 187 5.81 -22.45 14.57
CA ALA A 187 4.44 -22.12 14.95
C ALA A 187 3.90 -23.04 16.06
N GLU A 188 3.30 -22.47 17.07
CA GLU A 188 2.81 -23.20 18.26
C GLU A 188 1.44 -23.85 18.02
N THR A 189 0.60 -23.23 17.16
CA THR A 189 -0.77 -23.70 16.95
C THR A 189 -1.01 -24.20 15.52
N ALA A 190 -1.96 -25.10 15.35
CA ALA A 190 -2.37 -25.57 14.04
C ALA A 190 -2.91 -24.43 13.14
N VAL A 191 -3.51 -23.40 13.73
CA VAL A 191 -4.01 -22.24 12.99
C VAL A 191 -2.86 -21.43 12.44
N GLU A 192 -1.82 -21.13 13.22
CA GLU A 192 -0.60 -20.45 12.76
C GLU A 192 0.08 -21.24 11.65
N LYS A 193 0.18 -22.58 11.80
CA LYS A 193 0.73 -23.43 10.74
C LYS A 193 -0.08 -23.36 9.44
N ALA A 194 -1.40 -23.31 9.54
CA ALA A 194 -2.28 -23.12 8.40
C ALA A 194 -2.13 -21.74 7.75
N ASP A 195 -1.89 -20.68 8.54
CA ASP A 195 -1.61 -19.34 8.02
C ASP A 195 -0.35 -19.31 7.15
N PHE A 196 0.72 -20.01 7.52
CA PHE A 196 1.92 -20.12 6.69
C PHE A 196 1.66 -20.83 5.35
N VAL A 197 0.76 -21.83 5.34
CA VAL A 197 0.34 -22.49 4.09
C VAL A 197 -0.47 -21.57 3.20
N LEU A 198 -1.34 -20.73 3.80
CA LEU A 198 -2.11 -19.71 3.07
C LEU A 198 -1.21 -18.60 2.53
N ALA A 199 -0.26 -18.12 3.34
CA ALA A 199 0.73 -17.11 2.95
C ALA A 199 1.62 -17.59 1.80
N ALA A 200 1.91 -18.90 1.72
CA ALA A 200 2.62 -19.52 0.61
C ALA A 200 1.82 -19.58 -0.70
N GLY A 201 0.58 -19.08 -0.72
CA GLY A 201 -0.23 -18.97 -1.93
C GLY A 201 -1.29 -20.04 -2.13
N TYR A 202 -1.57 -20.88 -1.12
CA TYR A 202 -2.69 -21.80 -1.22
C TYR A 202 -4.01 -21.04 -1.40
N LYS A 203 -4.64 -21.23 -2.55
CA LYS A 203 -5.96 -20.69 -2.87
C LYS A 203 -6.98 -21.82 -2.87
N LYS A 204 -8.07 -21.63 -2.14
CA LYS A 204 -9.18 -22.58 -2.03
C LYS A 204 -10.08 -22.51 -3.25
#